data_b9acbf2fb8f89964c6714b71f868ebac
#
_entry.id   b9acbf2fb8f89964c6714b71f868ebac
#
_cell.length_a   1.000
_cell.length_b   1.000
_cell.length_c   1.000
_cell.angle_alpha   90.00
_cell.angle_beta   90.00
_cell.angle_gamma   90.00
#
_symmetry.space_group_name_H-M   'P 1'
#
loop_
_entity.id
_entity.type
_entity.pdbx_description
1 polymer ?
#
loop_
_entity_poly.entity_id
_entity_poly.type
_entity_poly.pdbx_seq_one_letter_code
_entity_poly.pdbx_strand_id
1 'polypeptide(L)'
;MTIFDEVKSLVDVPTAARSYGVEVHRGNMALCPFHRERHPSCKLYEDHYYCFGCQAHGDVIKLVQELFGLSPIEAVKQLNSDFALGLDVDKPPDMEKVNRRRREIAERKAEKARLEHMYDVLLRYFTLLDKYKMRYAPSFPDEDRLSSARLDRRFVYALQNIGYAEYMLEAFNRFDKEQQAEVKLEVDRIEREYKRCVEEWGE
;
A
#
# COMPACT_ATOMS: atom_id res chain seq x y z
N MET A 1 21.23 -0.52 10.49
CA MET A 1 20.72 0.79 10.84
C MET A 1 21.46 1.79 10.00
N THR A 2 20.81 2.77 9.40
CA THR A 2 21.50 3.84 8.67
C THR A 2 21.84 4.96 9.65
N ILE A 3 22.78 5.84 9.30
CA ILE A 3 23.09 7.02 10.13
C ILE A 3 21.83 7.87 10.39
N PHE A 4 20.91 7.91 9.43
CA PHE A 4 19.62 8.59 9.57
C PHE A 4 18.74 7.93 10.63
N ASP A 5 18.68 6.59 10.65
CA ASP A 5 17.91 5.85 11.66
C ASP A 5 18.51 6.02 13.06
N GLU A 6 19.84 6.10 13.15
CA GLU A 6 20.56 6.32 14.42
C GLU A 6 20.25 7.71 15.00
N VAL A 7 20.34 8.76 14.18
CA VAL A 7 20.00 10.13 14.62
C VAL A 7 18.54 10.22 15.08
N LYS A 8 17.60 9.64 14.33
CA LYS A 8 16.16 9.63 14.69
C LYS A 8 15.88 8.87 15.99
N SER A 9 16.68 7.88 16.34
CA SER A 9 16.52 7.14 17.60
C SER A 9 17.12 7.84 18.81
N LEU A 10 18.04 8.79 18.60
CA LEU A 10 18.77 9.48 19.65
C LEU A 10 18.24 10.88 19.95
N VAL A 11 17.56 11.51 18.99
CA VAL A 11 17.05 12.89 19.13
C VAL A 11 15.57 12.92 18.80
N ASP A 12 14.75 13.22 19.80
CA ASP A 12 13.31 13.43 19.60
C ASP A 12 13.01 14.83 19.04
N VAL A 13 11.89 14.93 18.31
CA VAL A 13 11.49 16.17 17.65
C VAL A 13 11.24 17.33 18.63
N PRO A 14 10.55 17.16 19.79
CA PRO A 14 10.36 18.22 20.76
C PRO A 14 11.66 18.77 21.34
N THR A 15 12.65 17.91 21.59
CA THR A 15 13.96 18.31 22.10
C THR A 15 14.74 19.12 21.06
N ALA A 16 14.79 18.64 19.83
CA ALA A 16 15.41 19.38 18.72
C ALA A 16 14.72 20.73 18.49
N ALA A 17 13.40 20.77 18.43
CA ALA A 17 12.65 21.99 18.22
C ALA A 17 12.98 23.06 19.29
N ARG A 18 13.00 22.69 20.57
CA ARG A 18 13.36 23.60 21.67
C ARG A 18 14.80 24.11 21.53
N SER A 19 15.74 23.21 21.20
CA SER A 19 17.16 23.58 21.05
C SER A 19 17.39 24.56 19.92
N TYR A 20 16.55 24.50 18.87
CA TYR A 20 16.61 25.41 17.73
C TYR A 20 15.66 26.62 17.85
N GLY A 21 15.17 26.89 19.06
CA GLY A 21 14.42 28.11 19.34
C GLY A 21 12.96 28.09 18.94
N VAL A 22 12.39 26.93 18.62
CA VAL A 22 10.96 26.80 18.42
C VAL A 22 10.25 26.85 19.77
N GLU A 23 9.31 27.78 19.94
CA GLU A 23 8.55 27.94 21.17
C GLU A 23 7.55 26.80 21.34
N VAL A 24 7.83 25.91 22.30
CA VAL A 24 7.00 24.71 22.56
C VAL A 24 6.17 24.91 23.82
N HIS A 25 4.88 24.90 23.66
CA HIS A 25 3.88 25.07 24.70
C HIS A 25 3.45 23.74 25.34
N ARG A 26 2.54 23.84 26.33
CA ARG A 26 1.99 22.66 27.02
C ARG A 26 1.37 21.65 26.01
N GLY A 27 1.68 20.38 26.22
CA GLY A 27 1.21 19.29 25.35
C GLY A 27 1.99 19.19 24.03
N ASN A 28 3.23 19.72 23.96
CA ASN A 28 4.08 19.70 22.76
C ASN A 28 3.41 20.35 21.54
N MET A 29 2.62 21.39 21.78
CA MET A 29 2.12 22.28 20.72
C MET A 29 3.10 23.41 20.52
N ALA A 30 3.37 23.81 19.28
CA ALA A 30 4.30 24.88 18.93
C ALA A 30 3.69 25.82 17.88
N LEU A 31 4.17 27.07 17.86
CA LEU A 31 4.00 27.92 16.69
C LEU A 31 4.80 27.31 15.53
N CYS A 32 4.16 27.15 14.39
CA CYS A 32 4.82 26.52 13.25
C CYS A 32 5.94 27.43 12.72
N PRO A 33 7.18 26.94 12.60
CA PRO A 33 8.28 27.74 12.06
C PRO A 33 8.18 27.96 10.53
N PHE A 34 7.29 27.23 9.85
CA PHE A 34 7.21 27.20 8.39
C PHE A 34 6.12 28.09 7.80
N HIS A 35 5.21 28.63 8.65
CA HIS A 35 4.21 29.62 8.22
C HIS A 35 3.89 30.58 9.39
N ARG A 36 3.38 31.73 9.04
CA ARG A 36 3.06 32.77 10.03
C ARG A 36 1.71 32.50 10.67
N GLU A 37 1.69 32.35 12.00
CA GLU A 37 0.45 32.14 12.78
C GLU A 37 0.51 32.84 14.14
N ARG A 38 -0.67 32.97 14.79
CA ARG A 38 -0.78 33.59 16.13
C ARG A 38 -1.10 32.56 17.23
N HIS A 39 -1.56 31.39 16.84
CA HIS A 39 -1.95 30.32 17.74
C HIS A 39 -1.21 29.03 17.35
N PRO A 40 -0.68 28.28 18.34
CA PRO A 40 0.07 27.06 18.08
C PRO A 40 -0.77 26.04 17.31
N SER A 41 -0.34 25.66 16.11
CA SER A 41 -0.98 24.65 15.27
C SER A 41 -0.06 23.47 14.89
N CYS A 42 1.21 23.53 15.29
CA CYS A 42 2.17 22.47 15.05
C CYS A 42 2.25 21.53 16.25
N LYS A 43 1.86 20.27 16.07
CA LYS A 43 2.00 19.23 17.08
C LYS A 43 3.34 18.53 16.90
N LEU A 44 4.11 18.42 17.98
CA LEU A 44 5.38 17.73 18.03
C LEU A 44 5.18 16.39 18.76
N TYR A 45 5.40 15.30 18.04
CA TYR A 45 5.47 13.95 18.57
C TYR A 45 6.95 13.58 18.79
N GLU A 46 7.22 12.47 19.44
CA GLU A 46 8.61 12.05 19.69
C GLU A 46 9.38 11.81 18.40
N ASP A 47 8.75 11.16 17.43
CA ASP A 47 9.33 10.71 16.16
C ASP A 47 9.03 11.61 14.97
N HIS A 48 8.01 12.48 15.05
CA HIS A 48 7.60 13.35 13.95
C HIS A 48 6.91 14.62 14.43
N TYR A 49 6.74 15.59 13.51
CA TYR A 49 5.88 16.76 13.69
C TYR A 49 4.80 16.82 12.62
N TYR A 50 3.68 17.44 12.95
CA TYR A 50 2.61 17.74 12.01
C TYR A 50 1.99 19.10 12.33
N CYS A 51 1.95 19.99 11.33
CA CYS A 51 1.26 21.26 11.40
C CYS A 51 -0.15 21.17 10.82
N PHE A 52 -1.17 21.46 11.62
CA PHE A 52 -2.56 21.46 11.18
C PHE A 52 -2.93 22.70 10.35
N GLY A 53 -2.09 23.77 10.40
CA GLY A 53 -2.29 24.99 9.62
C GLY A 53 -1.81 24.86 8.16
N CYS A 54 -0.53 24.51 7.97
CA CYS A 54 0.08 24.43 6.62
C CYS A 54 0.36 23.00 6.14
N GLN A 55 0.05 21.98 6.95
CA GLN A 55 0.28 20.55 6.67
C GLN A 55 1.76 20.16 6.55
N ALA A 56 2.69 21.02 6.95
CA ALA A 56 4.10 20.67 7.06
C ALA A 56 4.26 19.51 8.05
N HIS A 57 5.02 18.50 7.67
CA HIS A 57 5.24 17.31 8.48
C HIS A 57 6.59 16.66 8.16
N GLY A 58 7.11 15.92 9.11
CA GLY A 58 8.38 15.22 8.95
C GLY A 58 8.96 14.73 10.27
N ASP A 59 10.12 14.10 10.18
CA ASP A 59 10.93 13.69 11.34
C ASP A 59 11.89 14.79 11.78
N VAL A 60 12.74 14.51 12.78
CA VAL A 60 13.72 15.46 13.31
C VAL A 60 14.69 15.95 12.25
N ILE A 61 15.09 15.09 11.30
CA ILE A 61 16.02 15.48 10.23
C ILE A 61 15.32 16.45 9.27
N LYS A 62 14.07 16.15 8.90
CA LYS A 62 13.26 17.02 8.04
C LYS A 62 12.99 18.37 8.71
N LEU A 63 12.75 18.40 10.01
CA LEU A 63 12.61 19.64 10.78
C LEU A 63 13.84 20.53 10.62
N VAL A 64 15.04 19.97 10.84
CA VAL A 64 16.31 20.72 10.76
C VAL A 64 16.61 21.14 9.31
N GLN A 65 16.32 20.29 8.33
CA GLN A 65 16.43 20.64 6.92
C GLN A 65 15.63 21.90 6.59
N GLU A 66 14.37 21.94 7.00
CA GLU A 66 13.46 23.05 6.67
C GLU A 66 13.77 24.32 7.48
N LEU A 67 14.21 24.18 8.75
CA LEU A 67 14.59 25.32 9.56
C LEU A 67 15.81 26.06 9.01
N PHE A 68 16.78 25.32 8.50
CA PHE A 68 18.09 25.89 8.12
C PHE A 68 18.40 25.82 6.61
N GLY A 69 17.48 25.28 5.80
CA GLY A 69 17.67 25.13 4.35
C GLY A 69 18.77 24.11 3.98
N LEU A 70 18.95 23.06 4.79
CA LEU A 70 20.04 22.11 4.65
C LEU A 70 19.63 20.90 3.80
N SER A 71 20.63 20.26 3.19
CA SER A 71 20.45 18.92 2.64
C SER A 71 20.28 17.87 3.76
N PRO A 72 19.73 16.66 3.47
CA PRO A 72 19.55 15.64 4.49
C PRO A 72 20.82 15.27 5.26
N ILE A 73 21.94 15.18 4.58
CA ILE A 73 23.21 14.81 5.19
C ILE A 73 23.79 15.95 6.05
N GLU A 74 23.61 17.21 5.63
CA GLU A 74 24.01 18.38 6.41
C GLU A 74 23.17 18.50 7.68
N ALA A 75 21.85 18.23 7.62
CA ALA A 75 21.00 18.19 8.80
C ALA A 75 21.42 17.10 9.79
N VAL A 76 21.83 15.93 9.30
CA VAL A 76 22.40 14.87 10.14
C VAL A 76 23.72 15.31 10.77
N LYS A 77 24.63 15.97 10.04
CA LYS A 77 25.88 16.51 10.58
C LYS A 77 25.62 17.58 11.65
N GLN A 78 24.65 18.44 11.41
CA GLN A 78 24.23 19.48 12.35
C GLN A 78 23.71 18.86 13.66
N LEU A 79 22.74 17.92 13.55
CA LEU A 79 22.21 17.20 14.72
C LEU A 79 23.29 16.43 15.49
N ASN A 80 24.19 15.75 14.77
CA ASN A 80 25.29 15.01 15.36
C ASN A 80 26.22 15.93 16.17
N SER A 81 26.51 17.12 15.64
CA SER A 81 27.33 18.13 16.32
C SER A 81 26.63 18.76 17.52
N ASP A 82 25.38 19.24 17.31
CA ASP A 82 24.65 20.02 18.32
C ASP A 82 24.23 19.19 19.55
N PHE A 83 23.92 17.91 19.31
CA PHE A 83 23.57 16.96 20.37
C PHE A 83 24.71 16.04 20.80
N ALA A 84 25.94 16.27 20.31
CA ALA A 84 27.14 15.51 20.64
C ALA A 84 26.92 13.97 20.54
N LEU A 85 26.29 13.51 19.46
CA LEU A 85 25.88 12.11 19.33
C LEU A 85 27.07 11.16 19.11
N GLY A 86 28.21 11.67 18.68
CA GLY A 86 29.41 10.87 18.43
C GLY A 86 29.33 9.92 17.28
N LEU A 87 28.42 10.17 16.31
CA LEU A 87 28.22 9.32 15.14
C LEU A 87 29.24 9.62 14.05
N ASP A 88 29.74 8.59 13.38
CA ASP A 88 30.64 8.73 12.23
C ASP A 88 29.80 8.94 10.94
N VAL A 89 29.54 10.21 10.64
CA VAL A 89 28.68 10.61 9.51
C VAL A 89 29.37 10.42 8.16
N ASP A 90 30.68 10.37 8.13
CA ASP A 90 31.48 10.22 6.90
C ASP A 90 31.73 8.74 6.55
N LYS A 91 31.31 7.81 7.43
CA LYS A 91 31.39 6.38 7.16
C LYS A 91 30.48 6.01 5.99
N PRO A 92 31.02 5.41 4.93
CA PRO A 92 30.21 5.00 3.80
C PRO A 92 29.14 3.99 4.27
N PRO A 93 27.91 4.09 3.72
CA PRO A 93 26.85 3.15 4.08
C PRO A 93 27.25 1.73 3.73
N ASP A 94 26.91 0.78 4.59
CA ASP A 94 27.07 -0.65 4.30
C ASP A 94 26.17 -1.02 3.09
N MET A 95 26.79 -1.00 1.91
CA MET A 95 26.11 -1.23 0.63
C MET A 95 25.47 -2.64 0.57
N GLU A 96 25.98 -3.59 1.31
CA GLU A 96 25.43 -4.94 1.38
C GLU A 96 24.08 -4.93 2.12
N LYS A 97 24.00 -4.23 3.25
CA LYS A 97 22.75 -4.01 3.99
C LYS A 97 21.73 -3.19 3.18
N VAL A 98 22.20 -2.14 2.50
CA VAL A 98 21.33 -1.31 1.64
C VAL A 98 20.76 -2.15 0.50
N ASN A 99 21.57 -2.93 -0.17
CA ASN A 99 21.15 -3.78 -1.30
C ASN A 99 20.21 -4.91 -0.83
N ARG A 100 20.48 -5.52 0.32
CA ARG A 100 19.57 -6.51 0.91
C ARG A 100 18.20 -5.90 1.19
N ARG A 101 18.13 -4.74 1.86
CA ARG A 101 16.87 -4.06 2.14
C ARG A 101 16.10 -3.65 0.86
N ARG A 102 16.84 -3.21 -0.18
CA ARG A 102 16.23 -2.93 -1.50
C ARG A 102 15.60 -4.16 -2.12
N ARG A 103 16.28 -5.33 -2.05
CA ARG A 103 15.75 -6.61 -2.54
C ARG A 103 14.49 -7.02 -1.77
N GLU A 104 14.52 -6.98 -0.44
CA GLU A 104 13.36 -7.29 0.41
C GLU A 104 12.15 -6.40 0.09
N ILE A 105 12.37 -5.11 -0.12
CA ILE A 105 11.29 -4.17 -0.51
C ILE A 105 10.77 -4.51 -1.91
N ALA A 106 11.64 -4.80 -2.86
CA ALA A 106 11.26 -5.17 -4.22
C ALA A 106 10.46 -6.48 -4.24
N GLU A 107 10.88 -7.50 -3.48
CA GLU A 107 10.18 -8.78 -3.34
C GLU A 107 8.79 -8.60 -2.73
N ARG A 108 8.67 -7.79 -1.66
CA ARG A 108 7.35 -7.48 -1.05
C ARG A 108 6.42 -6.75 -2.03
N LYS A 109 6.96 -5.81 -2.82
CA LYS A 109 6.17 -5.11 -3.84
C LYS A 109 5.72 -6.05 -4.95
N ALA A 110 6.61 -6.92 -5.43
CA ALA A 110 6.30 -7.91 -6.45
C ALA A 110 5.24 -8.91 -5.98
N GLU A 111 5.36 -9.37 -4.73
CA GLU A 111 4.38 -10.27 -4.11
C GLU A 111 3.01 -9.61 -3.98
N LYS A 112 2.97 -8.37 -3.49
CA LYS A 112 1.71 -7.62 -3.40
C LYS A 112 1.04 -7.45 -4.76
N ALA A 113 1.80 -7.04 -5.78
CA ALA A 113 1.30 -6.87 -7.14
C ALA A 113 0.77 -8.19 -7.72
N ARG A 114 1.45 -9.31 -7.42
CA ARG A 114 1.01 -10.64 -7.83
C ARG A 114 -0.34 -11.01 -7.21
N LEU A 115 -0.52 -10.79 -5.91
CA LEU A 115 -1.78 -11.08 -5.23
C LEU A 115 -2.93 -10.20 -5.72
N GLU A 116 -2.66 -8.92 -5.95
CA GLU A 116 -3.64 -7.99 -6.53
C GLU A 116 -4.07 -8.44 -7.94
N HIS A 117 -3.13 -8.87 -8.77
CA HIS A 117 -3.43 -9.41 -10.10
C HIS A 117 -4.29 -10.68 -10.02
N MET A 118 -3.93 -11.63 -9.14
CA MET A 118 -4.71 -12.86 -8.96
C MET A 118 -6.16 -12.56 -8.55
N TYR A 119 -6.35 -11.63 -7.62
CA TYR A 119 -7.69 -11.21 -7.19
C TYR A 119 -8.48 -10.55 -8.35
N ASP A 120 -7.83 -9.67 -9.13
CA ASP A 120 -8.45 -9.03 -10.28
C ASP A 120 -8.91 -10.05 -11.34
N VAL A 121 -8.11 -11.07 -11.62
CA VAL A 121 -8.47 -12.17 -12.53
C VAL A 121 -9.73 -12.90 -12.04
N LEU A 122 -9.78 -13.26 -10.77
CA LEU A 122 -10.94 -13.95 -10.18
C LEU A 122 -12.20 -13.07 -10.25
N LEU A 123 -12.07 -11.79 -9.94
CA LEU A 123 -13.17 -10.84 -9.97
C LEU A 123 -13.72 -10.63 -11.38
N ARG A 124 -12.84 -10.47 -12.38
CA ARG A 124 -13.23 -10.34 -13.79
C ARG A 124 -13.95 -11.58 -14.31
N TYR A 125 -13.42 -12.75 -13.99
CA TYR A 125 -14.04 -14.02 -14.40
C TYR A 125 -15.44 -14.19 -13.78
N PHE A 126 -15.56 -13.96 -12.46
CA PHE A 126 -16.87 -13.99 -11.80
C PHE A 126 -17.85 -13.00 -12.42
N THR A 127 -17.41 -11.75 -12.65
CA THR A 127 -18.25 -10.71 -13.26
C THR A 127 -18.72 -11.08 -14.66
N LEU A 128 -17.84 -11.70 -15.46
CA LEU A 128 -18.19 -12.18 -16.80
C LEU A 128 -19.24 -13.29 -16.74
N LEU A 129 -19.08 -14.26 -15.84
CA LEU A 129 -20.05 -15.35 -15.67
C LEU A 129 -21.40 -14.84 -15.17
N ASP A 130 -21.42 -13.90 -14.23
CA ASP A 130 -22.65 -13.28 -13.75
C ASP A 130 -23.37 -12.52 -14.87
N LYS A 131 -22.64 -11.76 -15.67
CA LYS A 131 -23.15 -11.09 -16.86
C LYS A 131 -23.76 -12.08 -17.86
N TYR A 132 -23.09 -13.21 -18.13
CA TYR A 132 -23.64 -14.25 -19.02
C TYR A 132 -24.89 -14.89 -18.44
N LYS A 133 -24.90 -15.18 -17.14
CA LYS A 133 -26.05 -15.71 -16.42
C LYS A 133 -27.26 -14.77 -16.54
N MET A 134 -27.07 -13.48 -16.33
CA MET A 134 -28.16 -12.49 -16.36
C MET A 134 -28.64 -12.19 -17.78
N ARG A 135 -27.72 -12.01 -18.73
CA ARG A 135 -28.04 -11.56 -20.08
C ARG A 135 -28.65 -12.65 -20.96
N TYR A 136 -28.22 -13.90 -20.75
CA TYR A 136 -28.62 -15.03 -21.58
C TYR A 136 -29.56 -16.02 -20.88
N ALA A 137 -30.09 -15.59 -19.73
CA ALA A 137 -31.14 -16.36 -19.05
C ALA A 137 -32.34 -16.58 -19.97
N PRO A 138 -32.87 -17.80 -20.04
CA PRO A 138 -34.04 -18.09 -20.87
C PRO A 138 -35.28 -17.37 -20.33
N SER A 139 -36.04 -16.74 -21.21
CA SER A 139 -37.37 -16.21 -20.89
C SER A 139 -38.39 -17.31 -21.17
N PHE A 140 -38.93 -17.91 -20.13
CA PHE A 140 -39.98 -18.92 -20.25
C PHE A 140 -41.35 -18.31 -19.94
N PRO A 141 -42.24 -18.14 -20.93
CA PRO A 141 -43.60 -17.73 -20.65
C PRO A 141 -44.46 -18.85 -20.04
N ASP A 142 -44.08 -20.15 -20.20
CA ASP A 142 -44.80 -21.31 -19.70
C ASP A 142 -43.85 -22.43 -19.27
N GLU A 143 -44.15 -23.10 -18.13
CA GLU A 143 -43.36 -24.18 -17.54
C GLU A 143 -43.20 -25.43 -18.43
N ASP A 144 -44.12 -25.66 -19.37
CA ASP A 144 -44.13 -26.83 -20.24
C ASP A 144 -43.10 -26.82 -21.38
N ARG A 145 -42.37 -25.71 -21.59
CA ARG A 145 -41.38 -25.59 -22.67
C ARG A 145 -39.92 -25.86 -22.26
N LEU A 146 -39.68 -26.16 -21.00
CA LEU A 146 -38.33 -26.44 -20.48
C LEU A 146 -37.65 -27.64 -21.15
N SER A 147 -38.42 -28.64 -21.63
CA SER A 147 -37.88 -29.88 -22.19
C SER A 147 -37.34 -29.76 -23.61
N SER A 148 -37.72 -28.70 -24.35
CA SER A 148 -37.35 -28.50 -25.75
C SER A 148 -36.55 -27.22 -26.02
N ALA A 149 -36.36 -26.35 -25.03
CA ALA A 149 -35.64 -25.09 -25.22
C ALA A 149 -34.13 -25.34 -25.31
N ARG A 150 -33.53 -24.91 -26.42
CA ARG A 150 -32.08 -24.91 -26.58
C ARG A 150 -31.50 -23.73 -25.76
N LEU A 151 -30.95 -24.02 -24.59
CA LEU A 151 -30.32 -23.00 -23.75
C LEU A 151 -29.10 -22.38 -24.43
N ASP A 152 -28.91 -21.07 -24.26
CA ASP A 152 -27.69 -20.40 -24.74
C ASP A 152 -26.46 -21.02 -24.09
N ARG A 153 -25.42 -21.30 -24.86
CA ARG A 153 -24.18 -21.96 -24.39
C ARG A 153 -23.49 -21.14 -23.31
N ARG A 154 -23.57 -19.82 -23.37
CA ARG A 154 -22.99 -18.89 -22.39
C ARG A 154 -23.70 -18.98 -21.05
N PHE A 155 -25.04 -19.07 -21.08
CA PHE A 155 -25.84 -19.27 -19.87
C PHE A 155 -25.51 -20.60 -19.18
N VAL A 156 -25.45 -21.68 -19.93
CA VAL A 156 -25.11 -23.02 -19.40
C VAL A 156 -23.70 -23.01 -18.81
N TYR A 157 -22.72 -22.43 -19.52
CA TYR A 157 -21.35 -22.31 -19.05
C TYR A 157 -21.26 -21.49 -17.75
N ALA A 158 -21.98 -20.37 -17.68
CA ALA A 158 -22.03 -19.53 -16.47
C ALA A 158 -22.59 -20.30 -15.28
N LEU A 159 -23.70 -21.03 -15.44
CA LEU A 159 -24.29 -21.85 -14.38
C LEU A 159 -23.32 -22.92 -13.83
N GLN A 160 -22.51 -23.52 -14.71
CA GLN A 160 -21.55 -24.56 -14.34
C GLN A 160 -20.35 -24.04 -13.57
N ASN A 161 -19.96 -22.78 -13.82
CA ASN A 161 -18.68 -22.25 -13.34
C ASN A 161 -18.81 -21.14 -12.29
N ILE A 162 -19.96 -20.45 -12.17
CA ILE A 162 -20.12 -19.28 -11.32
C ILE A 162 -19.93 -19.61 -9.82
N GLY A 163 -20.46 -20.74 -9.37
CA GLY A 163 -20.31 -21.17 -7.96
C GLY A 163 -18.85 -21.44 -7.59
N TYR A 164 -18.05 -21.97 -8.52
CA TYR A 164 -16.63 -22.16 -8.29
C TYR A 164 -15.86 -20.82 -8.29
N ALA A 165 -16.19 -19.90 -9.18
CA ALA A 165 -15.59 -18.57 -9.22
C ALA A 165 -15.90 -17.76 -7.96
N GLU A 166 -17.14 -17.85 -7.45
CA GLU A 166 -17.57 -17.24 -6.19
C GLU A 166 -16.80 -17.83 -5.00
N TYR A 167 -16.73 -19.16 -4.91
CA TYR A 167 -15.93 -19.84 -3.89
C TYR A 167 -14.47 -19.38 -3.90
N MET A 168 -13.85 -19.31 -5.07
CA MET A 168 -12.45 -18.88 -5.19
C MET A 168 -12.25 -17.42 -4.76
N LEU A 169 -13.17 -16.50 -5.08
CA LEU A 169 -13.12 -15.12 -4.62
C LEU A 169 -13.24 -14.99 -3.11
N GLU A 170 -14.19 -15.71 -2.50
CA GLU A 170 -14.38 -15.68 -1.05
C GLU A 170 -13.22 -16.33 -0.30
N ALA A 171 -12.74 -17.46 -0.79
CA ALA A 171 -11.67 -18.21 -0.19
C ALA A 171 -10.33 -17.46 -0.29
N PHE A 172 -10.05 -16.81 -1.45
CA PHE A 172 -8.81 -16.08 -1.68
C PHE A 172 -8.54 -15.00 -0.62
N ASN A 173 -9.56 -14.30 -0.17
CA ASN A 173 -9.45 -13.28 0.88
C ASN A 173 -9.18 -13.86 2.29
N ARG A 174 -9.45 -15.16 2.48
CA ARG A 174 -9.23 -15.87 3.76
C ARG A 174 -7.94 -16.68 3.77
N PHE A 175 -7.33 -16.91 2.61
CA PHE A 175 -6.11 -17.68 2.49
C PHE A 175 -4.92 -16.93 3.10
N ASP A 176 -4.08 -17.67 3.82
CA ASP A 176 -2.76 -17.20 4.18
C ASP A 176 -1.82 -17.17 2.95
N LYS A 177 -0.59 -16.70 3.16
CA LYS A 177 0.37 -16.53 2.06
C LYS A 177 0.78 -17.85 1.38
N GLU A 178 0.81 -18.96 2.14
CA GLU A 178 1.18 -20.27 1.61
C GLU A 178 0.04 -20.80 0.75
N GLN A 179 -1.18 -20.72 1.23
CA GLN A 179 -2.39 -21.12 0.50
C GLN A 179 -2.59 -20.25 -0.77
N GLN A 180 -2.33 -18.94 -0.68
CA GLN A 180 -2.38 -18.06 -1.87
C GLN A 180 -1.34 -18.43 -2.94
N ALA A 181 -0.17 -18.96 -2.53
CA ALA A 181 0.83 -19.46 -3.47
C ALA A 181 0.39 -20.75 -4.15
N GLU A 182 -0.26 -21.67 -3.42
CA GLU A 182 -0.77 -22.94 -3.96
C GLU A 182 -1.88 -22.73 -5.00
N VAL A 183 -2.78 -21.79 -4.77
CA VAL A 183 -3.88 -21.52 -5.72
C VAL A 183 -3.45 -20.77 -6.98
N LYS A 184 -2.19 -20.38 -7.10
CA LYS A 184 -1.70 -19.68 -8.29
C LYS A 184 -1.98 -20.44 -9.59
N LEU A 185 -1.69 -21.74 -9.62
CA LEU A 185 -1.92 -22.57 -10.80
C LEU A 185 -3.40 -22.58 -11.23
N GLU A 186 -4.30 -22.56 -10.25
CA GLU A 186 -5.74 -22.53 -10.50
C GLU A 186 -6.18 -21.14 -11.01
N VAL A 187 -5.63 -20.06 -10.46
CA VAL A 187 -5.89 -18.70 -10.97
C VAL A 187 -5.37 -18.54 -12.40
N ASP A 188 -4.17 -19.05 -12.72
CA ASP A 188 -3.62 -19.05 -14.07
C ASP A 188 -4.51 -19.84 -15.04
N ARG A 189 -5.18 -20.91 -14.58
CA ARG A 189 -6.19 -21.65 -15.36
C ARG A 189 -7.43 -20.82 -15.59
N ILE A 190 -7.96 -20.19 -14.55
CA ILE A 190 -9.11 -19.30 -14.61
C ILE A 190 -8.85 -18.12 -15.57
N GLU A 191 -7.66 -17.56 -15.57
CA GLU A 191 -7.27 -16.49 -16.49
C GLU A 191 -7.32 -16.94 -17.96
N ARG A 192 -6.85 -18.15 -18.25
CA ARG A 192 -6.96 -18.73 -19.60
C ARG A 192 -8.41 -18.94 -20.03
N GLU A 193 -9.24 -19.46 -19.12
CA GLU A 193 -10.67 -19.64 -19.37
C GLU A 193 -11.39 -18.29 -19.59
N TYR A 194 -11.07 -17.28 -18.79
CA TYR A 194 -11.59 -15.92 -18.97
C TYR A 194 -11.26 -15.39 -20.37
N LYS A 195 -9.97 -15.44 -20.77
CA LYS A 195 -9.51 -15.00 -22.09
C LYS A 195 -10.23 -15.74 -23.22
N ARG A 196 -10.35 -17.05 -23.10
CA ARG A 196 -11.08 -17.88 -24.06
C ARG A 196 -12.55 -17.47 -24.18
N CYS A 197 -13.23 -17.24 -23.07
CA CYS A 197 -14.64 -16.80 -23.08
C CYS A 197 -14.80 -15.43 -23.75
N VAL A 198 -13.90 -14.49 -23.48
CA VAL A 198 -13.91 -13.15 -24.09
C VAL A 198 -13.66 -13.24 -25.60
N GLU A 199 -12.70 -14.06 -26.04
CA GLU A 199 -12.41 -14.27 -27.46
C GLU A 199 -13.55 -14.95 -28.22
N GLU A 200 -14.16 -15.99 -27.62
CA GLU A 200 -15.21 -16.79 -28.29
C GLU A 200 -16.58 -16.09 -28.24
N TRP A 201 -16.93 -15.40 -27.15
CA TRP A 201 -18.29 -14.92 -26.90
C TRP A 201 -18.40 -13.41 -26.63
N GLY A 202 -17.29 -12.72 -26.50
CA GLY A 202 -17.22 -11.30 -26.10
C GLY A 202 -17.49 -11.05 -24.62
N GLU A 203 -17.33 -9.80 -24.20
CA GLU A 203 -17.63 -9.35 -22.83
C GLU A 203 -19.11 -8.98 -22.62
#